data_121e297da5edb1001a209979f1669f6e
#
_entry.id   121e297da5edb1001a209979f1669f6e
#
_cell.length_a   1.000
_cell.length_b   1.000
_cell.length_c   1.000
_cell.angle_alpha   90.00
_cell.angle_beta   90.00
_cell.angle_gamma   90.00
#
_symmetry.space_group_name_H-M   'P 1'
#
loop_
_entity.id
_entity.type
_entity.pdbx_description
1 polymer ?
#
loop_
_entity_poly.entity_id
_entity_poly.type
_entity_poly.pdbx_seq_one_letter_code
_entity_poly.pdbx_strand_id
1 'polypeptide(L)'
;MKRNRYFLFGFSCLAALSSCSDDETFVPAYEPPVEIDSTLTVTVNAAELYQTIDGFGASDAWMMDPIGKHWSEENREGIAKLLFSRERDNLNNPEGIGLSMWRFNVGTGSYDQGDNSDISEAVKRTECFLSGDGGVYNWTKQSGQQYFMEKAKEYGCEQFVLFSNSAPVYFTGNGRANNNTDLPEESYKKFGDFLATVAEHFQGQGYNISYISPINEPEYEWGAGGQEGCRFTNAGVQKVAVALDGSLTEKGLSNTMMLMPEGAKWDYFYSTGDRGAAYGNKIDELFTPGGKYYIGDLSHFPDIICGHSYYLDKTWDVLENTRMQVYNKAVAQGLRIYQSEWSMLDEGYEDYPNYDEATYMDLALSMAKVLHHDLVTASMSSWCYWTAVSTEVYSQKNRFYLVRVIPGGGDYGDINEDGSFSAGKTLWVLGNYSLFVRPGYQRVGVNLPKNSKEVFGSAYISPEKDRLVVVYTNMTEKNIQIETSLEGIEGAVDSVEQLVTSESYDLEPIEHYREGLLPAKSVSTFVYSLK
;
A
#
# COMPACT_ATOMS: atom_id res chain seq x y z
N MET A 1 65.44 -4.30 -3.23
CA MET A 1 66.57 -4.19 -2.28
C MET A 1 66.04 -3.76 -0.90
N LYS A 2 66.46 -4.49 0.16
CA LYS A 2 66.28 -4.28 1.61
C LYS A 2 64.85 -4.49 2.12
N ARG A 3 64.48 -5.63 2.67
CA ARG A 3 64.87 -6.44 3.87
C ARG A 3 64.23 -5.94 5.16
N ASN A 4 63.26 -6.77 5.61
CA ASN A 4 63.03 -7.36 6.96
C ASN A 4 63.17 -6.52 8.24
N ARG A 5 62.16 -6.67 9.13
CA ARG A 5 62.35 -7.42 10.39
C ARG A 5 61.05 -7.63 11.15
N TYR A 6 60.78 -8.91 11.44
CA TYR A 6 59.85 -9.41 12.46
C TYR A 6 60.40 -9.10 13.85
N PHE A 7 59.48 -8.85 14.81
CA PHE A 7 59.75 -9.11 16.22
C PHE A 7 58.53 -9.76 16.86
N LEU A 8 58.66 -11.06 17.15
CA LEU A 8 57.87 -11.79 18.14
C LEU A 8 58.30 -11.36 19.54
N PHE A 9 57.35 -11.11 20.42
CA PHE A 9 57.57 -11.29 21.87
C PHE A 9 56.36 -12.04 22.42
N GLY A 10 56.60 -13.29 22.79
CA GLY A 10 55.72 -14.06 23.62
C GLY A 10 56.02 -13.74 25.08
N PHE A 11 54.97 -13.72 25.89
CA PHE A 11 55.10 -13.88 27.34
C PHE A 11 53.99 -14.78 27.87
N SER A 12 54.42 -15.77 28.59
CA SER A 12 53.65 -16.86 29.19
C SER A 12 52.92 -16.45 30.46
N CYS A 13 51.78 -17.09 30.64
CA CYS A 13 51.06 -17.46 31.86
C CYS A 13 51.51 -16.98 33.22
N LEU A 14 50.58 -16.44 33.99
CA LEU A 14 50.31 -16.96 35.35
C LEU A 14 48.83 -16.80 35.68
N ALA A 15 48.18 -17.91 35.97
CA ALA A 15 46.84 -17.95 36.52
C ALA A 15 46.87 -17.48 37.99
N ALA A 16 46.01 -16.54 38.32
CA ALA A 16 45.60 -16.29 39.68
C ALA A 16 44.08 -16.24 39.74
N LEU A 17 43.50 -17.29 40.29
CA LEU A 17 42.11 -17.33 40.71
C LEU A 17 41.94 -16.35 41.89
N SER A 18 41.23 -15.26 41.67
CA SER A 18 40.59 -14.52 42.74
C SER A 18 39.14 -14.31 42.39
N SER A 19 38.29 -15.02 43.09
CA SER A 19 36.84 -14.79 43.18
C SER A 19 36.66 -13.39 43.79
N CYS A 20 36.13 -12.46 42.97
CA CYS A 20 35.42 -11.30 43.48
C CYS A 20 34.06 -11.29 42.79
N SER A 21 33.02 -11.42 43.57
CA SER A 21 31.68 -11.06 43.22
C SER A 21 31.63 -9.54 43.09
N ASP A 22 31.75 -9.04 41.88
CA ASP A 22 31.35 -7.67 41.59
C ASP A 22 29.93 -7.74 41.02
N ASP A 23 28.97 -7.31 41.82
CA ASP A 23 27.70 -6.82 41.34
C ASP A 23 28.05 -5.63 40.43
N GLU A 24 28.18 -5.88 39.12
CA GLU A 24 28.13 -4.82 38.15
C GLU A 24 26.73 -4.22 38.21
N THR A 25 26.59 -3.15 38.99
CA THR A 25 25.43 -2.28 38.89
C THR A 25 25.42 -1.78 37.45
N PHE A 26 24.47 -2.28 36.67
CA PHE A 26 24.16 -1.75 35.35
C PHE A 26 23.88 -0.25 35.52
N VAL A 27 24.82 0.59 35.16
CA VAL A 27 24.64 2.02 35.05
C VAL A 27 24.11 2.23 33.64
N PRO A 28 22.84 2.61 33.46
CA PRO A 28 22.34 2.93 32.14
C PRO A 28 23.27 3.96 31.49
N ALA A 29 23.63 3.75 30.24
CA ALA A 29 24.39 4.74 29.50
C ALA A 29 23.63 6.06 29.58
N TYR A 30 24.29 7.13 30.05
CA TYR A 30 23.69 8.47 30.06
C TYR A 30 23.48 8.90 28.62
N GLU A 31 22.23 8.84 28.18
CA GLU A 31 21.83 9.50 26.93
C GLU A 31 21.60 10.99 27.24
N PRO A 32 22.25 11.88 26.50
CA PRO A 32 22.03 13.31 26.69
C PRO A 32 20.54 13.64 26.43
N PRO A 33 19.95 14.60 27.16
CA PRO A 33 18.59 15.00 26.92
C PRO A 33 18.45 15.48 25.46
N VAL A 34 17.40 15.01 24.79
CA VAL A 34 17.07 15.43 23.42
C VAL A 34 16.67 16.92 23.46
N GLU A 35 17.32 17.73 22.66
CA GLU A 35 16.97 19.15 22.54
C GLU A 35 15.60 19.27 21.86
N ILE A 36 14.68 20.00 22.50
CA ILE A 36 13.34 20.28 21.97
C ILE A 36 13.38 21.67 21.33
N ASP A 37 13.16 21.73 20.02
CA ASP A 37 13.22 22.98 19.26
C ASP A 37 11.93 23.80 19.40
N SER A 38 10.77 23.14 19.54
CA SER A 38 9.47 23.80 19.70
C SER A 38 8.42 22.87 20.31
N THR A 39 7.34 23.46 20.80
CA THR A 39 6.17 22.73 21.33
C THR A 39 4.92 23.10 20.52
N LEU A 40 4.12 22.10 20.18
CA LEU A 40 2.82 22.27 19.53
C LEU A 40 1.72 21.69 20.43
N THR A 41 0.70 22.50 20.69
CA THR A 41 -0.53 22.04 21.34
C THR A 41 -1.54 21.63 20.30
N VAL A 42 -2.07 20.41 20.40
CA VAL A 42 -3.02 19.81 19.46
C VAL A 42 -4.24 19.31 20.22
N THR A 43 -5.42 19.55 19.67
CA THR A 43 -6.68 18.99 20.19
C THR A 43 -7.16 17.90 19.24
N VAL A 44 -7.39 16.69 19.80
CA VAL A 44 -8.06 15.58 19.11
C VAL A 44 -9.48 15.50 19.64
N ASN A 45 -10.48 15.64 18.76
CA ASN A 45 -11.90 15.61 19.12
C ASN A 45 -12.56 14.33 18.59
N ALA A 46 -12.75 13.35 19.47
CA ALA A 46 -13.35 12.06 19.15
C ALA A 46 -14.86 12.14 18.85
N ALA A 47 -15.52 13.26 19.14
CA ALA A 47 -16.92 13.49 18.79
C ALA A 47 -17.11 14.01 17.35
N GLU A 48 -16.06 14.49 16.72
CA GLU A 48 -16.08 14.96 15.33
C GLU A 48 -15.74 13.81 14.38
N LEU A 49 -16.76 13.15 13.85
CA LEU A 49 -16.64 11.91 13.10
C LEU A 49 -16.58 12.16 11.59
N TYR A 50 -15.69 11.42 10.89
CA TYR A 50 -15.51 11.43 9.45
C TYR A 50 -15.71 10.01 8.87
N GLN A 51 -14.95 9.64 7.84
CA GLN A 51 -15.09 8.34 7.18
C GLN A 51 -14.66 7.18 8.09
N THR A 52 -15.24 6.02 7.84
CA THR A 52 -14.76 4.73 8.36
C THR A 52 -13.63 4.22 7.48
N ILE A 53 -12.59 3.68 8.08
CA ILE A 53 -11.47 3.05 7.39
C ILE A 53 -11.80 1.58 7.11
N ASP A 54 -11.69 1.19 5.86
CA ASP A 54 -11.95 -0.19 5.41
C ASP A 54 -10.65 -1.01 5.33
N GLY A 55 -9.49 -0.38 5.18
CA GLY A 55 -8.22 -1.08 5.28
C GLY A 55 -7.03 -0.41 4.59
N PHE A 56 -5.86 -0.99 4.85
CA PHE A 56 -4.60 -0.65 4.22
C PHE A 56 -4.02 -1.90 3.56
N GLY A 57 -3.49 -1.74 2.34
CA GLY A 57 -3.04 -2.86 1.57
C GLY A 57 -1.84 -2.59 0.68
N ALA A 58 -1.46 -3.62 -0.07
CA ALA A 58 -0.46 -3.52 -1.13
C ALA A 58 -0.77 -4.54 -2.24
N SER A 59 -0.16 -4.30 -3.42
CA SER A 59 -0.28 -5.19 -4.58
C SER A 59 0.86 -6.21 -4.63
N ASP A 60 0.56 -7.43 -5.06
CA ASP A 60 1.51 -8.53 -5.24
C ASP A 60 2.19 -8.56 -6.61
N ALA A 61 1.82 -7.68 -7.54
CA ALA A 61 2.48 -7.61 -8.85
C ALA A 61 3.91 -7.09 -8.67
N TRP A 62 4.85 -7.64 -9.32
CA TRP A 62 4.93 -8.82 -10.19
C TRP A 62 5.87 -9.85 -9.58
N MET A 63 6.79 -9.38 -8.68
CA MET A 63 7.90 -10.18 -8.15
C MET A 63 7.47 -11.24 -7.15
N MET A 64 6.25 -11.12 -6.59
CA MET A 64 5.74 -12.11 -5.64
C MET A 64 5.59 -13.51 -6.26
N ASP A 65 5.29 -13.61 -7.58
CA ASP A 65 5.14 -14.93 -8.21
C ASP A 65 6.48 -15.67 -8.31
N PRO A 66 7.56 -15.15 -8.92
CA PRO A 66 8.85 -15.83 -8.94
C PRO A 66 9.44 -16.04 -7.53
N ILE A 67 9.32 -15.08 -6.62
CA ILE A 67 9.79 -15.24 -5.23
C ILE A 67 9.06 -16.39 -4.55
N GLY A 68 7.74 -16.40 -4.58
CA GLY A 68 6.94 -17.46 -3.95
C GLY A 68 7.15 -18.85 -4.56
N LYS A 69 7.56 -18.93 -5.83
CA LYS A 69 7.89 -20.20 -6.51
C LYS A 69 9.28 -20.72 -6.18
N HIS A 70 10.28 -19.84 -6.07
CA HIS A 70 11.68 -20.24 -6.19
C HIS A 70 12.56 -19.93 -4.98
N TRP A 71 12.17 -18.96 -4.15
CA TRP A 71 12.97 -18.57 -2.99
C TRP A 71 12.80 -19.54 -1.83
N SER A 72 13.78 -19.55 -0.92
CA SER A 72 13.74 -20.37 0.29
C SER A 72 12.52 -20.05 1.17
N GLU A 73 12.07 -21.04 1.93
CA GLU A 73 10.95 -20.85 2.87
C GLU A 73 11.25 -19.74 3.88
N GLU A 74 12.50 -19.65 4.36
CA GLU A 74 12.94 -18.61 5.30
C GLU A 74 12.73 -17.20 4.74
N ASN A 75 13.13 -16.96 3.49
CA ASN A 75 12.98 -15.65 2.86
C ASN A 75 11.51 -15.33 2.55
N ARG A 76 10.75 -16.30 2.04
CA ARG A 76 9.32 -16.11 1.74
C ARG A 76 8.52 -15.80 3.01
N GLU A 77 8.75 -16.57 4.08
CA GLU A 77 8.11 -16.36 5.38
C GLU A 77 8.51 -15.02 6.00
N GLY A 78 9.80 -14.65 5.92
CA GLY A 78 10.28 -13.37 6.40
C GLY A 78 9.63 -12.17 5.69
N ILE A 79 9.45 -12.24 4.38
CA ILE A 79 8.73 -11.22 3.59
C ILE A 79 7.26 -11.16 4.00
N ALA A 80 6.61 -12.33 4.11
CA ALA A 80 5.21 -12.40 4.55
C ALA A 80 5.01 -11.83 5.95
N LYS A 81 5.94 -12.10 6.87
CA LYS A 81 5.93 -11.59 8.23
C LYS A 81 6.01 -10.06 8.26
N LEU A 82 6.92 -9.44 7.50
CA LEU A 82 7.01 -7.98 7.40
C LEU A 82 5.71 -7.34 6.91
N LEU A 83 5.01 -7.96 5.96
CA LEU A 83 3.79 -7.42 5.39
C LEU A 83 2.55 -7.63 6.28
N PHE A 84 2.42 -8.79 6.91
CA PHE A 84 1.15 -9.22 7.48
C PHE A 84 1.15 -9.43 8.99
N SER A 85 2.33 -9.64 9.64
CA SER A 85 2.38 -9.89 11.08
C SER A 85 1.91 -8.68 11.88
N ARG A 86 1.21 -8.97 12.97
CA ARG A 86 0.81 -8.02 14.03
C ARG A 86 1.51 -8.33 15.35
N GLU A 87 2.41 -9.28 15.33
CA GLU A 87 3.17 -9.70 16.49
C GLU A 87 4.34 -8.75 16.77
N ARG A 88 4.92 -8.90 17.95
CA ARG A 88 6.05 -8.11 18.41
C ARG A 88 7.19 -9.03 18.84
N ASP A 89 8.40 -8.56 18.67
CA ASP A 89 9.60 -9.24 19.14
C ASP A 89 9.79 -9.13 20.67
N ASN A 90 10.87 -9.72 21.19
CA ASN A 90 11.20 -9.70 22.59
C ASN A 90 11.57 -8.30 23.15
N LEU A 91 11.80 -7.33 22.27
CA LEU A 91 12.07 -5.92 22.60
C LEU A 91 10.82 -5.07 22.45
N ASN A 92 9.68 -5.70 22.17
CA ASN A 92 8.38 -5.07 21.93
C ASN A 92 8.30 -4.30 20.60
N ASN A 93 9.22 -4.52 19.65
CA ASN A 93 9.14 -3.92 18.32
C ASN A 93 8.17 -4.70 17.44
N PRO A 94 7.35 -4.04 16.60
CA PRO A 94 6.55 -4.72 15.59
C PRO A 94 7.40 -5.54 14.63
N GLU A 95 7.00 -6.78 14.38
CA GLU A 95 7.67 -7.67 13.42
C GLU A 95 7.14 -7.48 11.99
N GLY A 96 6.05 -6.76 11.82
CA GLY A 96 5.42 -6.44 10.54
C GLY A 96 4.41 -5.30 10.66
N ILE A 97 3.77 -4.98 9.55
CA ILE A 97 2.85 -3.84 9.45
C ILE A 97 1.36 -4.22 9.44
N GLY A 98 1.04 -5.51 9.52
CA GLY A 98 -0.33 -6.00 9.69
C GLY A 98 -1.29 -5.55 8.57
N LEU A 99 -0.91 -5.63 7.30
CA LEU A 99 -1.81 -5.27 6.20
C LEU A 99 -3.15 -5.97 6.34
N SER A 100 -4.25 -5.23 6.19
CA SER A 100 -5.62 -5.72 6.31
C SER A 100 -6.27 -6.01 4.97
N MET A 101 -5.65 -5.59 3.88
CA MET A 101 -6.11 -5.80 2.50
C MET A 101 -4.95 -6.29 1.63
N TRP A 102 -5.22 -7.27 0.77
CA TRP A 102 -4.25 -7.78 -0.19
C TRP A 102 -4.78 -7.75 -1.60
N ARG A 103 -4.08 -7.07 -2.52
CA ARG A 103 -4.44 -6.98 -3.95
C ARG A 103 -3.69 -8.05 -4.72
N PHE A 104 -4.41 -9.10 -5.12
CA PHE A 104 -3.92 -10.23 -5.91
C PHE A 104 -4.08 -9.94 -7.41
N ASN A 105 -2.96 -9.91 -8.15
CA ASN A 105 -2.97 -9.72 -9.60
C ASN A 105 -3.42 -10.99 -10.32
N VAL A 106 -4.62 -10.98 -10.87
CA VAL A 106 -5.15 -12.06 -11.73
C VAL A 106 -4.53 -11.92 -13.11
N GLY A 107 -3.59 -12.78 -13.41
CA GLY A 107 -2.79 -12.70 -14.63
C GLY A 107 -3.56 -13.08 -15.90
N THR A 108 -3.06 -12.60 -17.02
CA THR A 108 -3.77 -12.58 -18.31
C THR A 108 -3.17 -13.49 -19.38
N GLY A 109 -2.01 -14.13 -19.12
CA GLY A 109 -1.40 -15.13 -20.00
C GLY A 109 -0.29 -14.60 -20.91
N SER A 110 0.22 -13.41 -20.66
CA SER A 110 1.37 -12.88 -21.40
C SER A 110 2.65 -13.70 -21.17
N TYR A 111 2.76 -14.39 -20.01
CA TYR A 111 3.89 -15.26 -19.70
C TYR A 111 4.05 -16.40 -20.73
N ASP A 112 2.97 -17.08 -21.09
CA ASP A 112 3.01 -18.17 -22.06
C ASP A 112 3.31 -17.69 -23.50
N GLN A 113 3.17 -16.40 -23.77
CA GLN A 113 3.54 -15.78 -25.05
C GLN A 113 5.03 -15.43 -25.15
N GLY A 114 5.74 -15.34 -24.00
CA GLY A 114 7.16 -14.96 -23.97
C GLY A 114 7.39 -13.62 -24.67
N ASP A 115 8.39 -13.55 -25.55
CA ASP A 115 8.71 -12.32 -26.28
C ASP A 115 7.61 -11.89 -27.27
N ASN A 116 6.72 -12.80 -27.67
CA ASN A 116 5.57 -12.45 -28.51
C ASN A 116 4.49 -11.66 -27.75
N SER A 117 4.57 -11.58 -26.42
CA SER A 117 3.68 -10.75 -25.61
C SER A 117 3.87 -9.26 -25.84
N ASP A 118 5.03 -8.87 -26.39
CA ASP A 118 5.45 -7.48 -26.56
C ASP A 118 5.64 -6.73 -25.23
N ILE A 119 5.99 -7.49 -24.17
CA ILE A 119 6.39 -6.99 -22.86
C ILE A 119 7.86 -7.28 -22.68
N SER A 120 8.69 -6.24 -22.54
CA SER A 120 10.15 -6.38 -22.54
C SER A 120 10.70 -7.04 -21.28
N GLU A 121 10.15 -6.69 -20.12
CA GLU A 121 10.55 -7.26 -18.83
C GLU A 121 9.80 -8.55 -18.53
N ALA A 122 10.51 -9.69 -18.53
CA ALA A 122 9.90 -11.00 -18.34
C ALA A 122 9.12 -11.12 -17.01
N VAL A 123 9.59 -10.45 -15.94
CA VAL A 123 8.93 -10.46 -14.63
C VAL A 123 7.54 -9.81 -14.65
N LYS A 124 7.27 -8.93 -15.61
CA LYS A 124 5.97 -8.27 -15.79
C LYS A 124 4.98 -9.07 -16.65
N ARG A 125 5.40 -10.24 -17.13
CA ARG A 125 4.54 -11.19 -17.85
C ARG A 125 3.88 -12.09 -16.83
N THR A 126 2.54 -12.24 -16.90
CA THR A 126 1.81 -13.04 -15.92
C THR A 126 1.23 -14.32 -16.51
N GLU A 127 1.16 -15.38 -15.70
CA GLU A 127 0.43 -16.60 -16.05
C GLU A 127 -1.08 -16.34 -16.02
N CYS A 128 -1.88 -17.14 -16.74
CA CYS A 128 -3.33 -17.10 -16.66
C CYS A 128 -3.88 -18.42 -16.13
N PHE A 129 -4.87 -18.38 -15.26
CA PHE A 129 -5.56 -19.57 -14.79
C PHE A 129 -6.32 -20.30 -15.90
N LEU A 130 -6.77 -19.57 -16.94
CA LEU A 130 -7.48 -20.13 -18.09
C LEU A 130 -6.50 -20.49 -19.21
N SER A 131 -6.61 -21.70 -19.78
CA SER A 131 -5.68 -22.20 -20.79
C SER A 131 -6.02 -21.80 -22.25
N GLY A 132 -7.07 -21.03 -22.49
CA GLY A 132 -7.53 -20.60 -23.81
C GLY A 132 -9.01 -20.22 -23.80
N ASP A 133 -9.51 -19.65 -24.91
CA ASP A 133 -10.94 -19.34 -25.05
C ASP A 133 -11.74 -20.67 -25.05
N GLY A 134 -12.60 -20.83 -24.04
CA GLY A 134 -13.31 -22.10 -23.80
C GLY A 134 -12.42 -23.22 -23.25
N GLY A 135 -11.17 -22.90 -22.80
CA GLY A 135 -10.25 -23.84 -22.21
C GLY A 135 -10.58 -24.22 -20.77
N VAL A 136 -9.70 -25.01 -20.16
CA VAL A 136 -9.84 -25.45 -18.77
C VAL A 136 -9.03 -24.55 -17.83
N TYR A 137 -9.51 -24.41 -16.60
CA TYR A 137 -8.77 -23.71 -15.55
C TYR A 137 -7.65 -24.59 -14.99
N ASN A 138 -6.49 -23.99 -14.82
CA ASN A 138 -5.34 -24.59 -14.15
C ASN A 138 -4.97 -23.77 -12.91
N TRP A 139 -5.39 -24.24 -11.76
CA TRP A 139 -5.20 -23.56 -10.47
C TRP A 139 -3.78 -23.70 -9.90
N THR A 140 -2.86 -24.39 -10.59
CA THR A 140 -1.45 -24.43 -10.22
C THR A 140 -0.65 -23.24 -10.77
N LYS A 141 -1.26 -22.45 -11.65
CA LYS A 141 -0.68 -21.20 -12.17
C LYS A 141 -0.61 -20.14 -11.07
N GLN A 142 0.29 -19.17 -11.21
CA GLN A 142 0.51 -18.09 -10.23
C GLN A 142 0.77 -18.63 -8.80
N SER A 143 1.42 -19.79 -8.67
CA SER A 143 1.57 -20.49 -7.39
C SER A 143 2.38 -19.69 -6.36
N GLY A 144 3.28 -18.83 -6.81
CA GLY A 144 4.05 -17.97 -5.91
C GLY A 144 3.20 -16.84 -5.32
N GLN A 145 2.31 -16.22 -6.11
CA GLN A 145 1.35 -15.23 -5.60
C GLN A 145 0.33 -15.92 -4.67
N GLN A 146 -0.12 -17.14 -5.01
CA GLN A 146 -1.00 -17.93 -4.13
C GLN A 146 -0.35 -18.23 -2.77
N TYR A 147 0.96 -18.52 -2.74
CA TYR A 147 1.71 -18.68 -1.48
C TYR A 147 1.56 -17.43 -0.58
N PHE A 148 1.80 -16.24 -1.11
CA PHE A 148 1.68 -15.01 -0.31
C PHE A 148 0.22 -14.69 0.06
N MET A 149 -0.74 -15.05 -0.78
CA MET A 149 -2.16 -14.91 -0.46
C MET A 149 -2.56 -15.85 0.70
N GLU A 150 -2.00 -17.07 0.75
CA GLU A 150 -2.18 -18.00 1.86
C GLU A 150 -1.57 -17.43 3.15
N LYS A 151 -0.33 -16.94 3.08
CA LYS A 151 0.33 -16.28 4.23
C LYS A 151 -0.44 -15.06 4.71
N ALA A 152 -0.93 -14.22 3.83
CA ALA A 152 -1.79 -13.09 4.21
C ALA A 152 -3.01 -13.57 5.02
N LYS A 153 -3.67 -14.63 4.58
CA LYS A 153 -4.80 -15.24 5.32
C LYS A 153 -4.37 -15.83 6.66
N GLU A 154 -3.23 -16.55 6.72
CA GLU A 154 -2.69 -17.12 7.96
C GLU A 154 -2.40 -16.06 9.02
N TYR A 155 -1.84 -14.91 8.62
CA TYR A 155 -1.58 -13.76 9.48
C TYR A 155 -2.82 -12.90 9.78
N GLY A 156 -3.98 -13.24 9.20
CA GLY A 156 -5.26 -12.60 9.50
C GLY A 156 -5.55 -11.35 8.68
N CYS A 157 -5.06 -11.27 7.43
CA CYS A 157 -5.52 -10.27 6.48
C CYS A 157 -7.02 -10.45 6.23
N GLU A 158 -7.79 -9.37 6.42
CA GLU A 158 -9.24 -9.45 6.47
C GLU A 158 -9.91 -9.44 5.09
N GLN A 159 -9.27 -8.84 4.07
CA GLN A 159 -9.89 -8.60 2.76
C GLN A 159 -8.92 -8.92 1.62
N PHE A 160 -9.46 -9.55 0.58
CA PHE A 160 -8.74 -9.83 -0.65
C PHE A 160 -9.42 -9.14 -1.83
N VAL A 161 -8.61 -8.45 -2.64
CA VAL A 161 -9.00 -7.78 -3.88
C VAL A 161 -8.37 -8.53 -5.04
N LEU A 162 -9.18 -9.10 -5.94
CA LEU A 162 -8.69 -9.62 -7.21
C LEU A 162 -8.64 -8.48 -8.22
N PHE A 163 -7.47 -8.12 -8.71
CA PHE A 163 -7.37 -7.08 -9.72
C PHE A 163 -6.74 -7.61 -11.01
N SER A 164 -7.08 -7.00 -12.14
CA SER A 164 -6.57 -7.41 -13.44
C SER A 164 -6.08 -6.20 -14.23
N ASN A 165 -4.83 -6.25 -14.71
CA ASN A 165 -4.26 -5.19 -15.56
C ASN A 165 -4.87 -5.20 -16.97
N SER A 166 -5.30 -6.35 -17.46
CA SER A 166 -5.93 -6.54 -18.78
C SER A 166 -6.89 -7.73 -18.73
N ALA A 167 -7.71 -7.89 -19.75
CA ALA A 167 -8.38 -9.16 -19.97
C ALA A 167 -7.39 -10.23 -20.44
N PRO A 168 -7.66 -11.54 -20.19
CA PRO A 168 -6.86 -12.62 -20.76
C PRO A 168 -6.60 -12.43 -22.27
N VAL A 169 -5.39 -12.76 -22.70
CA VAL A 169 -4.94 -12.60 -24.11
C VAL A 169 -5.92 -13.21 -25.12
N TYR A 170 -6.68 -14.22 -24.73
CA TYR A 170 -7.68 -14.89 -25.55
C TYR A 170 -8.93 -14.05 -25.85
N PHE A 171 -9.17 -12.99 -25.05
CA PHE A 171 -10.36 -12.14 -25.11
C PHE A 171 -10.08 -10.76 -25.68
N THR A 172 -8.81 -10.43 -25.90
CA THR A 172 -8.39 -9.14 -26.45
C THR A 172 -8.45 -9.12 -27.99
N GLY A 173 -8.63 -7.94 -28.58
CA GLY A 173 -8.77 -7.80 -30.02
C GLY A 173 -7.51 -8.14 -30.81
N ASN A 174 -6.32 -7.95 -30.23
CA ASN A 174 -5.04 -8.24 -30.86
C ASN A 174 -4.38 -9.55 -30.38
N GLY A 175 -5.01 -10.28 -29.46
CA GLY A 175 -4.47 -11.51 -28.88
C GLY A 175 -3.31 -11.31 -27.91
N ARG A 176 -3.09 -10.08 -27.42
CA ARG A 176 -2.06 -9.71 -26.43
C ARG A 176 -2.69 -9.01 -25.24
N ALA A 177 -1.95 -8.96 -24.14
CA ALA A 177 -2.39 -8.31 -22.90
C ALA A 177 -2.12 -6.79 -22.88
N ASN A 178 -1.62 -6.21 -23.95
CA ASN A 178 -1.33 -4.79 -24.08
C ASN A 178 -1.76 -4.25 -25.46
N ASN A 179 -1.65 -2.94 -25.63
CA ASN A 179 -1.97 -2.25 -26.90
C ASN A 179 -3.40 -2.55 -27.43
N ASN A 180 -4.36 -2.56 -26.52
CA ASN A 180 -5.79 -2.70 -26.81
C ASN A 180 -6.57 -1.48 -26.37
N THR A 181 -7.67 -1.20 -27.04
CA THR A 181 -8.71 -0.25 -26.59
C THR A 181 -10.05 -0.94 -26.67
N ASP A 182 -10.75 -1.06 -25.54
CA ASP A 182 -11.96 -1.83 -25.37
C ASP A 182 -11.78 -3.32 -25.76
N LEU A 183 -12.76 -4.14 -25.50
CA LEU A 183 -12.79 -5.55 -25.88
C LEU A 183 -13.72 -5.77 -27.09
N PRO A 184 -13.48 -6.82 -27.89
CA PRO A 184 -14.52 -7.33 -28.81
C PRO A 184 -15.82 -7.58 -28.04
N GLU A 185 -16.97 -7.32 -28.67
CA GLU A 185 -18.29 -7.36 -28.01
C GLU A 185 -18.58 -8.70 -27.33
N GLU A 186 -18.21 -9.79 -27.97
CA GLU A 186 -18.37 -11.16 -27.47
C GLU A 186 -17.43 -11.50 -26.30
N SER A 187 -16.42 -10.68 -26.03
CA SER A 187 -15.41 -10.91 -24.99
C SER A 187 -15.81 -10.37 -23.63
N TYR A 188 -16.71 -9.40 -23.53
CA TYR A 188 -17.09 -8.80 -22.26
C TYR A 188 -17.67 -9.84 -21.29
N LYS A 189 -18.64 -10.65 -21.75
CA LYS A 189 -19.23 -11.72 -20.90
C LYS A 189 -18.20 -12.76 -20.51
N LYS A 190 -17.31 -13.16 -21.44
CA LYS A 190 -16.24 -14.14 -21.15
C LYS A 190 -15.27 -13.61 -20.09
N PHE A 191 -14.96 -12.32 -20.13
CA PHE A 191 -14.08 -11.70 -19.14
C PHE A 191 -14.74 -11.61 -17.76
N GLY A 192 -16.03 -11.22 -17.70
CA GLY A 192 -16.81 -11.29 -16.46
C GLY A 192 -16.87 -12.69 -15.87
N ASP A 193 -17.15 -13.71 -16.72
CA ASP A 193 -17.19 -15.12 -16.32
C ASP A 193 -15.84 -15.62 -15.78
N PHE A 194 -14.74 -15.22 -16.42
CA PHE A 194 -13.39 -15.54 -15.99
C PHE A 194 -13.12 -15.02 -14.58
N LEU A 195 -13.31 -13.73 -14.34
CA LEU A 195 -13.06 -13.11 -13.04
C LEU A 195 -13.98 -13.67 -11.95
N ALA A 196 -15.26 -13.85 -12.23
CA ALA A 196 -16.21 -14.45 -11.30
C ALA A 196 -15.86 -15.92 -10.99
N THR A 197 -15.30 -16.68 -11.95
CA THR A 197 -14.84 -18.05 -11.72
C THR A 197 -13.59 -18.09 -10.84
N VAL A 198 -12.65 -17.16 -11.03
CA VAL A 198 -11.48 -17.02 -10.15
C VAL A 198 -11.90 -16.67 -8.72
N ALA A 199 -12.85 -15.75 -8.57
CA ALA A 199 -13.39 -15.39 -7.25
C ALA A 199 -14.10 -16.57 -6.57
N GLU A 200 -14.95 -17.30 -7.29
CA GLU A 200 -15.64 -18.50 -6.81
C GLU A 200 -14.64 -19.56 -6.32
N HIS A 201 -13.57 -19.79 -7.07
CA HIS A 201 -12.53 -20.73 -6.71
C HIS A 201 -11.87 -20.36 -5.37
N PHE A 202 -11.40 -19.14 -5.21
CA PHE A 202 -10.74 -18.69 -3.99
C PHE A 202 -11.70 -18.58 -2.80
N GLN A 203 -12.95 -18.16 -3.01
CA GLN A 203 -13.96 -18.23 -1.94
C GLN A 203 -14.22 -19.66 -1.50
N GLY A 204 -14.23 -20.62 -2.43
CA GLY A 204 -14.33 -22.05 -2.12
C GLY A 204 -13.19 -22.57 -1.25
N GLN A 205 -12.03 -21.91 -1.27
CA GLN A 205 -10.87 -22.16 -0.40
C GLN A 205 -10.90 -21.34 0.90
N GLY A 206 -11.97 -20.59 1.14
CA GLY A 206 -12.19 -19.82 2.37
C GLY A 206 -11.45 -18.49 2.41
N TYR A 207 -11.13 -17.88 1.26
CA TYR A 207 -10.67 -16.50 1.18
C TYR A 207 -11.86 -15.55 1.16
N ASN A 208 -11.77 -14.44 1.89
CA ASN A 208 -12.75 -13.36 1.82
C ASN A 208 -12.45 -12.48 0.60
N ILE A 209 -12.91 -12.89 -0.59
CA ILE A 209 -12.81 -12.07 -1.80
C ILE A 209 -13.85 -10.95 -1.72
N SER A 210 -13.46 -9.85 -1.09
CA SER A 210 -14.34 -8.70 -0.88
C SER A 210 -14.60 -7.94 -2.16
N TYR A 211 -13.57 -7.86 -3.03
CA TYR A 211 -13.64 -7.03 -4.23
C TYR A 211 -12.99 -7.69 -5.46
N ILE A 212 -13.52 -7.32 -6.63
CA ILE A 212 -12.87 -7.50 -7.93
C ILE A 212 -12.65 -6.14 -8.56
N SER A 213 -11.43 -5.83 -8.95
CA SER A 213 -11.03 -4.67 -9.74
C SER A 213 -10.69 -5.14 -11.16
N PRO A 214 -11.65 -5.09 -12.11
CA PRO A 214 -11.52 -5.74 -13.40
C PRO A 214 -10.75 -4.93 -14.44
N ILE A 215 -10.45 -3.68 -14.14
CA ILE A 215 -9.83 -2.72 -15.05
C ILE A 215 -8.70 -2.02 -14.30
N ASN A 216 -7.63 -1.67 -15.02
CA ASN A 216 -6.55 -0.85 -14.50
C ASN A 216 -6.30 0.34 -15.43
N GLU A 217 -6.32 1.56 -14.90
CA GLU A 217 -6.01 2.82 -15.57
C GLU A 217 -6.61 2.92 -16.98
N PRO A 218 -7.93 2.93 -17.12
CA PRO A 218 -8.61 2.84 -18.42
C PRO A 218 -8.30 4.01 -19.36
N GLU A 219 -7.77 5.12 -18.87
CA GLU A 219 -7.38 6.28 -19.68
C GLU A 219 -5.99 6.14 -20.31
N TYR A 220 -5.15 5.26 -19.72
CA TYR A 220 -3.75 5.16 -20.12
C TYR A 220 -3.60 4.40 -21.44
N GLU A 221 -2.66 4.85 -22.27
CA GLU A 221 -2.31 4.18 -23.53
C GLU A 221 -1.27 3.10 -23.28
N TRP A 222 -1.75 1.90 -22.93
CA TRP A 222 -0.92 0.74 -22.66
C TRP A 222 -0.26 0.23 -23.94
N GLY A 223 0.86 0.86 -24.32
CA GLY A 223 1.62 0.51 -25.50
C GLY A 223 2.48 -0.74 -25.35
N ALA A 224 3.17 -1.08 -26.41
CA ALA A 224 4.15 -2.16 -26.44
C ALA A 224 5.34 -1.89 -25.49
N GLY A 225 5.93 -2.95 -24.95
CA GLY A 225 7.19 -2.92 -24.18
C GLY A 225 7.04 -2.70 -22.67
N GLY A 226 5.90 -2.23 -22.20
CA GLY A 226 5.68 -1.89 -20.78
C GLY A 226 5.27 -3.08 -19.91
N GLN A 227 3.99 -3.25 -19.77
CA GLN A 227 3.33 -4.26 -18.94
C GLN A 227 2.00 -4.70 -19.57
N GLU A 228 1.29 -5.62 -18.91
CA GLU A 228 -0.12 -5.88 -19.23
C GLU A 228 -0.96 -4.63 -18.96
N GLY A 229 -1.92 -4.34 -19.82
CA GLY A 229 -2.85 -3.22 -19.69
C GLY A 229 -3.77 -3.13 -20.90
N CYS A 230 -5.03 -2.78 -20.65
CA CYS A 230 -6.02 -2.54 -21.68
C CYS A 230 -6.71 -1.19 -21.42
N ARG A 231 -6.68 -0.31 -22.41
CA ARG A 231 -7.40 0.95 -22.35
C ARG A 231 -8.89 0.72 -22.51
N PHE A 232 -9.72 1.45 -21.74
CA PHE A 232 -11.17 1.39 -21.87
C PHE A 232 -11.79 2.78 -21.95
N THR A 233 -12.66 2.98 -22.93
CA THR A 233 -13.56 4.13 -22.93
C THR A 233 -14.56 4.02 -21.77
N ASN A 234 -15.23 5.12 -21.37
CA ASN A 234 -16.32 5.05 -20.40
C ASN A 234 -17.42 4.05 -20.81
N ALA A 235 -17.65 3.90 -22.11
CA ALA A 235 -18.56 2.86 -22.64
C ALA A 235 -18.01 1.44 -22.42
N GLY A 236 -16.71 1.24 -22.62
CA GLY A 236 -16.05 -0.03 -22.34
C GLY A 236 -16.07 -0.38 -20.86
N VAL A 237 -15.81 0.61 -19.98
CA VAL A 237 -15.92 0.46 -18.52
C VAL A 237 -17.32 -0.01 -18.11
N GLN A 238 -18.39 0.61 -18.64
CA GLN A 238 -19.77 0.19 -18.38
C GLN A 238 -20.00 -1.27 -18.81
N LYS A 239 -19.55 -1.66 -20.00
CA LYS A 239 -19.73 -3.03 -20.51
C LYS A 239 -19.04 -4.07 -19.63
N VAL A 240 -17.82 -3.79 -19.16
CA VAL A 240 -17.10 -4.67 -18.21
C VAL A 240 -17.89 -4.79 -16.91
N ALA A 241 -18.35 -3.65 -16.34
CA ALA A 241 -19.13 -3.64 -15.11
C ALA A 241 -20.41 -4.46 -15.21
N VAL A 242 -21.20 -4.24 -16.28
CA VAL A 242 -22.47 -4.99 -16.52
C VAL A 242 -22.20 -6.49 -16.71
N ALA A 243 -21.15 -6.85 -17.44
CA ALA A 243 -20.79 -8.25 -17.65
C ALA A 243 -20.35 -8.95 -16.35
N LEU A 244 -19.54 -8.28 -15.54
CA LEU A 244 -19.07 -8.82 -14.26
C LEU A 244 -20.21 -8.92 -13.24
N ASP A 245 -21.08 -7.90 -13.13
CA ASP A 245 -22.27 -7.93 -12.27
C ASP A 245 -23.16 -9.13 -12.58
N GLY A 246 -23.45 -9.37 -13.89
CA GLY A 246 -24.20 -10.53 -14.34
C GLY A 246 -23.54 -11.85 -13.98
N SER A 247 -22.21 -11.95 -14.16
CA SER A 247 -21.45 -13.18 -13.87
C SER A 247 -21.38 -13.47 -12.36
N LEU A 248 -21.21 -12.45 -11.52
CA LEU A 248 -21.23 -12.58 -10.06
C LEU A 248 -22.62 -13.02 -9.58
N THR A 249 -23.68 -12.43 -10.14
CA THR A 249 -25.07 -12.80 -9.84
C THR A 249 -25.36 -14.26 -10.24
N GLU A 250 -24.97 -14.68 -11.45
CA GLU A 250 -25.15 -16.06 -11.94
C GLU A 250 -24.46 -17.09 -11.04
N LYS A 251 -23.33 -16.74 -10.45
CA LYS A 251 -22.57 -17.61 -9.52
C LYS A 251 -23.00 -17.49 -8.06
N GLY A 252 -23.90 -16.57 -7.73
CA GLY A 252 -24.36 -16.35 -6.35
C GLY A 252 -23.30 -15.73 -5.43
N LEU A 253 -22.33 -14.99 -5.97
CA LEU A 253 -21.23 -14.35 -5.23
C LEU A 253 -21.66 -12.99 -4.66
N SER A 254 -22.75 -12.96 -3.91
CA SER A 254 -23.43 -11.73 -3.44
C SER A 254 -22.58 -10.84 -2.52
N ASN A 255 -21.53 -11.37 -1.92
CA ASN A 255 -20.64 -10.60 -1.01
C ASN A 255 -19.40 -10.03 -1.72
N THR A 256 -19.17 -10.39 -2.98
CA THR A 256 -18.06 -9.84 -3.76
C THR A 256 -18.54 -8.63 -4.55
N MET A 257 -17.90 -7.48 -4.33
CA MET A 257 -18.26 -6.23 -4.98
C MET A 257 -17.22 -5.82 -6.04
N MET A 258 -17.57 -4.88 -6.91
CA MET A 258 -16.66 -4.35 -7.92
C MET A 258 -16.00 -3.07 -7.42
N LEU A 259 -14.68 -2.95 -7.57
CA LEU A 259 -13.98 -1.68 -7.48
C LEU A 259 -13.78 -1.09 -8.87
N MET A 260 -14.34 0.09 -9.09
CA MET A 260 -14.38 0.74 -10.40
C MET A 260 -14.09 2.24 -10.25
N PRO A 261 -13.53 2.90 -11.26
CA PRO A 261 -13.00 2.38 -12.50
C PRO A 261 -11.47 2.26 -12.54
N GLU A 262 -10.77 2.38 -11.38
CA GLU A 262 -9.30 2.36 -11.27
C GLU A 262 -8.62 3.44 -12.13
N GLY A 263 -9.11 4.67 -12.04
CA GLY A 263 -8.57 5.77 -12.85
C GLY A 263 -7.13 6.11 -12.48
N ALA A 264 -6.29 6.34 -13.48
CA ALA A 264 -4.85 6.61 -13.32
C ALA A 264 -4.54 7.90 -12.53
N LYS A 265 -5.44 8.86 -12.56
CA LYS A 265 -5.31 10.14 -11.85
C LYS A 265 -6.67 10.66 -11.41
N TRP A 266 -6.70 11.37 -10.30
CA TRP A 266 -7.94 11.90 -9.73
C TRP A 266 -8.63 12.95 -10.59
N ASP A 267 -7.92 13.70 -11.44
CA ASP A 267 -8.53 14.72 -12.31
C ASP A 267 -9.48 14.12 -13.36
N TYR A 268 -9.30 12.86 -13.77
CA TYR A 268 -10.23 12.16 -14.67
C TYR A 268 -11.60 11.87 -14.04
N PHE A 269 -11.71 11.95 -12.72
CA PHE A 269 -12.98 11.71 -12.03
C PHE A 269 -13.90 12.93 -12.08
N TYR A 270 -13.36 14.14 -12.08
CA TYR A 270 -14.14 15.37 -12.03
C TYR A 270 -14.00 16.26 -13.28
N SER A 271 -13.15 15.89 -14.22
CA SER A 271 -12.92 16.60 -15.47
C SER A 271 -12.61 15.64 -16.62
N THR A 272 -12.54 16.17 -17.84
CA THR A 272 -12.11 15.37 -19.01
C THR A 272 -10.61 15.05 -18.97
N GLY A 273 -9.84 15.80 -18.16
CA GLY A 273 -8.39 15.72 -18.16
C GLY A 273 -7.77 15.96 -19.55
N ASP A 274 -6.61 15.41 -19.75
CA ASP A 274 -5.86 15.47 -21.02
C ASP A 274 -6.26 14.36 -22.03
N ARG A 275 -7.15 13.43 -21.63
CA ARG A 275 -7.58 12.26 -22.43
C ARG A 275 -8.94 12.45 -23.12
N GLY A 276 -9.66 13.52 -22.79
CA GLY A 276 -10.93 13.90 -23.40
C GLY A 276 -12.16 13.16 -22.84
N ALA A 277 -13.34 13.53 -23.35
CA ALA A 277 -14.63 13.11 -22.79
C ALA A 277 -14.89 11.60 -22.84
N ALA A 278 -14.25 10.85 -23.74
CA ALA A 278 -14.43 9.40 -23.80
C ALA A 278 -13.84 8.65 -22.59
N TYR A 279 -12.94 9.30 -21.83
CA TYR A 279 -12.17 8.69 -20.76
C TYR A 279 -12.28 9.43 -19.41
N GLY A 280 -12.64 10.70 -19.41
CA GLY A 280 -12.77 11.53 -18.21
C GLY A 280 -14.20 11.75 -17.76
N ASN A 281 -14.40 12.70 -16.83
CA ASN A 281 -15.67 12.99 -16.16
C ASN A 281 -16.35 11.74 -15.56
N LYS A 282 -15.56 10.82 -15.02
CA LYS A 282 -16.02 9.49 -14.62
C LYS A 282 -17.17 9.53 -13.62
N ILE A 283 -17.17 10.48 -12.67
CA ILE A 283 -18.27 10.60 -11.70
C ILE A 283 -19.57 10.95 -12.41
N ASP A 284 -19.55 11.91 -13.35
CA ASP A 284 -20.77 12.30 -14.07
C ASP A 284 -21.26 11.19 -15.03
N GLU A 285 -20.32 10.55 -15.74
CA GLU A 285 -20.65 9.60 -16.80
C GLU A 285 -21.06 8.22 -16.28
N LEU A 286 -20.39 7.75 -15.18
CA LEU A 286 -20.52 6.37 -14.69
C LEU A 286 -21.32 6.27 -13.39
N PHE A 287 -21.27 7.28 -12.51
CA PHE A 287 -21.77 7.15 -11.14
C PHE A 287 -22.86 8.15 -10.78
N THR A 288 -23.18 9.10 -11.66
CA THR A 288 -24.31 10.03 -11.46
C THR A 288 -25.55 9.49 -12.15
N PRO A 289 -26.71 9.38 -11.44
CA PRO A 289 -27.96 8.97 -12.07
C PRO A 289 -28.30 9.81 -13.32
N GLY A 290 -28.53 9.14 -14.44
CA GLY A 290 -28.73 9.79 -15.75
C GLY A 290 -27.44 10.05 -16.53
N GLY A 291 -26.28 9.72 -15.98
CA GLY A 291 -25.01 9.64 -16.71
C GLY A 291 -25.13 8.66 -17.89
N LYS A 292 -24.44 8.95 -18.98
CA LYS A 292 -24.58 8.19 -20.22
C LYS A 292 -24.21 6.71 -20.08
N TYR A 293 -23.30 6.42 -19.18
CA TYR A 293 -22.76 5.07 -18.95
C TYR A 293 -22.96 4.64 -17.49
N TYR A 294 -24.07 5.08 -16.88
CA TYR A 294 -24.37 4.85 -15.47
C TYR A 294 -24.31 3.37 -15.06
N ILE A 295 -23.62 3.08 -13.97
CA ILE A 295 -23.43 1.74 -13.37
C ILE A 295 -23.83 1.67 -11.90
N GLY A 296 -24.32 2.78 -11.32
CA GLY A 296 -24.67 2.85 -9.89
C GLY A 296 -25.84 1.95 -9.47
N ASP A 297 -26.67 1.47 -10.41
CA ASP A 297 -27.77 0.55 -10.12
C ASP A 297 -27.37 -0.93 -10.17
N LEU A 298 -26.10 -1.25 -10.47
CA LEU A 298 -25.62 -2.62 -10.51
C LEU A 298 -25.55 -3.21 -9.09
N SER A 299 -25.98 -4.47 -8.95
CA SER A 299 -26.13 -5.13 -7.63
C SER A 299 -24.81 -5.35 -6.90
N HIS A 300 -23.71 -5.42 -7.63
CA HIS A 300 -22.35 -5.59 -7.09
C HIS A 300 -21.53 -4.29 -7.09
N PHE A 301 -22.16 -3.12 -7.27
CA PHE A 301 -21.49 -1.82 -7.10
C PHE A 301 -21.70 -1.31 -5.66
N PRO A 302 -20.62 -1.07 -4.87
CA PRO A 302 -20.72 -0.79 -3.43
C PRO A 302 -20.82 0.70 -3.09
N ASP A 303 -21.16 1.59 -4.01
CA ASP A 303 -21.07 3.06 -3.88
C ASP A 303 -19.65 3.54 -3.53
N ILE A 304 -18.65 2.86 -4.06
CA ILE A 304 -17.24 3.18 -3.91
C ILE A 304 -16.60 3.42 -5.27
N ILE A 305 -15.98 4.58 -5.43
CA ILE A 305 -15.09 4.83 -6.57
C ILE A 305 -13.65 4.58 -6.14
N CYS A 306 -12.85 4.01 -7.04
CA CYS A 306 -11.43 3.79 -6.78
C CYS A 306 -10.55 4.32 -7.91
N GLY A 307 -9.36 4.78 -7.52
CA GLY A 307 -8.38 5.33 -8.43
C GLY A 307 -7.01 5.48 -7.79
N HIS A 308 -6.07 5.95 -8.60
CA HIS A 308 -4.67 6.06 -8.26
C HIS A 308 -4.28 7.50 -7.93
N SER A 309 -3.34 7.64 -6.99
CA SER A 309 -2.87 8.95 -6.55
C SER A 309 -1.61 9.43 -7.29
N TYR A 310 -1.37 8.92 -8.51
CA TYR A 310 -0.19 9.27 -9.31
C TYR A 310 -0.25 10.67 -9.93
N TYR A 311 0.92 11.25 -10.21
CA TYR A 311 1.17 12.47 -10.99
C TYR A 311 0.56 13.77 -10.43
N LEU A 312 -0.38 13.69 -9.50
CA LEU A 312 -1.01 14.81 -8.82
C LEU A 312 -0.63 14.81 -7.32
N ASP A 313 0.64 14.53 -7.02
CA ASP A 313 1.17 14.20 -5.70
C ASP A 313 2.47 14.94 -5.33
N LYS A 314 3.01 15.79 -6.21
CA LYS A 314 4.32 16.41 -6.04
C LYS A 314 4.38 17.54 -5.01
N THR A 315 3.30 18.31 -4.88
CA THR A 315 3.26 19.47 -3.99
C THR A 315 2.03 19.44 -3.12
N TRP A 316 2.13 20.05 -1.94
CA TRP A 316 1.01 20.19 -1.00
C TRP A 316 -0.22 20.80 -1.67
N ASP A 317 -0.04 21.91 -2.41
CA ASP A 317 -1.15 22.64 -3.01
C ASP A 317 -1.86 21.82 -4.11
N VAL A 318 -1.11 21.02 -4.88
CA VAL A 318 -1.68 20.10 -5.88
C VAL A 318 -2.45 18.98 -5.20
N LEU A 319 -1.87 18.38 -4.16
CA LEU A 319 -2.52 17.36 -3.34
C LEU A 319 -3.83 17.88 -2.75
N GLU A 320 -3.79 18.99 -2.01
CA GLU A 320 -4.96 19.59 -1.36
C GLU A 320 -6.07 19.89 -2.38
N ASN A 321 -5.72 20.56 -3.47
CA ASN A 321 -6.70 21.00 -4.47
C ASN A 321 -7.36 19.81 -5.19
N THR A 322 -6.58 18.84 -5.65
CA THR A 322 -7.12 17.70 -6.41
C THR A 322 -7.96 16.77 -5.52
N ARG A 323 -7.53 16.53 -4.27
CA ARG A 323 -8.26 15.68 -3.32
C ARG A 323 -9.57 16.34 -2.88
N MET A 324 -9.57 17.65 -2.67
CA MET A 324 -10.80 18.39 -2.37
C MET A 324 -11.80 18.35 -3.54
N GLN A 325 -11.34 18.47 -4.78
CA GLN A 325 -12.24 18.41 -5.94
C GLN A 325 -12.88 17.05 -6.12
N VAL A 326 -12.10 15.94 -6.05
CA VAL A 326 -12.68 14.61 -6.17
C VAL A 326 -13.62 14.31 -5.01
N TYR A 327 -13.25 14.69 -3.78
CA TYR A 327 -14.10 14.53 -2.59
C TYR A 327 -15.45 15.22 -2.75
N ASN A 328 -15.45 16.53 -3.07
CA ASN A 328 -16.68 17.30 -3.22
C ASN A 328 -17.61 16.71 -4.27
N LYS A 329 -17.05 16.20 -5.37
CA LYS A 329 -17.85 15.62 -6.45
C LYS A 329 -18.36 14.22 -6.09
N ALA A 330 -17.55 13.40 -5.43
CA ALA A 330 -17.93 12.06 -5.00
C ALA A 330 -19.02 12.09 -3.92
N VAL A 331 -18.83 12.90 -2.86
CA VAL A 331 -19.78 12.98 -1.76
C VAL A 331 -21.15 13.55 -2.19
N ALA A 332 -21.18 14.42 -3.19
CA ALA A 332 -22.41 14.93 -3.77
C ALA A 332 -23.26 13.83 -4.44
N GLN A 333 -22.65 12.69 -4.78
CA GLN A 333 -23.32 11.51 -5.33
C GLN A 333 -23.45 10.37 -4.28
N GLY A 334 -23.10 10.60 -3.02
CA GLY A 334 -23.13 9.58 -1.98
C GLY A 334 -22.01 8.53 -2.10
N LEU A 335 -20.96 8.81 -2.87
CA LEU A 335 -19.86 7.87 -3.13
C LEU A 335 -18.76 7.99 -2.10
N ARG A 336 -18.24 6.85 -1.64
CA ARG A 336 -16.97 6.75 -0.91
C ARG A 336 -15.81 6.64 -1.88
N ILE A 337 -14.59 6.87 -1.42
CA ILE A 337 -13.39 6.90 -2.25
C ILE A 337 -12.35 5.93 -1.69
N TYR A 338 -11.77 5.11 -2.56
CA TYR A 338 -10.60 4.27 -2.27
C TYR A 338 -9.41 4.72 -3.11
N GLN A 339 -8.28 4.92 -2.46
CA GLN A 339 -6.99 4.96 -3.14
C GLN A 339 -6.51 3.51 -3.28
N SER A 340 -6.55 2.99 -4.49
CA SER A 340 -6.27 1.58 -4.78
C SER A 340 -4.82 1.32 -5.18
N GLU A 341 -4.07 2.38 -5.58
CA GLU A 341 -2.69 2.21 -6.02
C GLU A 341 -1.89 3.51 -5.97
N TRP A 342 -0.75 3.47 -5.30
CA TRP A 342 0.24 4.56 -5.33
C TRP A 342 1.65 4.04 -5.05
N SER A 343 2.61 4.59 -5.78
CA SER A 343 4.04 4.63 -5.49
C SER A 343 4.61 5.92 -6.07
N MET A 344 5.87 6.23 -5.76
CA MET A 344 6.50 7.46 -6.23
C MET A 344 6.95 7.33 -7.69
N LEU A 345 6.00 7.36 -8.64
CA LEU A 345 6.30 7.22 -10.08
C LEU A 345 6.97 8.46 -10.68
N ASP A 346 6.64 9.64 -10.20
CA ASP A 346 7.13 10.90 -10.77
C ASP A 346 8.43 11.38 -10.08
N GLU A 347 9.00 12.45 -10.58
CA GLU A 347 10.19 13.11 -10.05
C GLU A 347 9.89 14.59 -9.74
N GLY A 348 10.77 15.24 -8.97
CA GLY A 348 10.63 16.66 -8.67
C GLY A 348 9.57 16.98 -7.62
N TYR A 349 9.50 16.16 -6.57
CA TYR A 349 8.69 16.45 -5.38
C TYR A 349 9.28 17.62 -4.61
N GLU A 350 8.43 18.44 -4.01
CA GLU A 350 8.87 19.64 -3.27
C GLU A 350 9.60 19.32 -1.95
N ASP A 351 9.48 18.08 -1.45
CA ASP A 351 9.94 17.70 -0.12
C ASP A 351 11.47 17.52 -0.02
N TYR A 352 12.14 17.41 -1.17
CA TYR A 352 13.60 17.29 -1.26
C TYR A 352 14.13 17.99 -2.50
N PRO A 353 15.30 18.64 -2.41
CA PRO A 353 15.82 19.48 -3.49
C PRO A 353 16.27 18.70 -4.71
N ASN A 354 16.71 17.44 -4.51
CA ASN A 354 17.31 16.58 -5.51
C ASN A 354 17.10 15.12 -5.10
N TYR A 355 16.63 14.30 -6.03
CA TYR A 355 16.39 12.87 -5.78
C TYR A 355 17.66 12.12 -5.35
N ASP A 356 18.82 12.43 -5.96
CA ASP A 356 20.09 11.77 -5.63
C ASP A 356 20.51 12.03 -4.17
N GLU A 357 20.16 13.18 -3.61
CA GLU A 357 20.46 13.60 -2.24
C GLU A 357 19.39 13.15 -1.24
N ALA A 358 18.18 12.83 -1.70
CA ALA A 358 17.09 12.38 -0.83
C ALA A 358 17.46 11.08 -0.11
N THR A 359 17.19 11.02 1.19
CA THR A 359 17.31 9.79 1.98
C THR A 359 16.11 8.87 1.74
N TYR A 360 16.20 7.61 2.21
CA TYR A 360 15.05 6.70 2.18
C TYR A 360 13.89 7.25 3.03
N MET A 361 14.21 7.96 4.10
CA MET A 361 13.19 8.57 4.96
C MET A 361 12.53 9.79 4.29
N ASP A 362 13.27 10.61 3.53
CA ASP A 362 12.68 11.72 2.76
C ASP A 362 11.60 11.22 1.79
N LEU A 363 11.87 10.11 1.08
CA LEU A 363 10.90 9.50 0.17
C LEU A 363 9.68 8.93 0.93
N ALA A 364 9.91 8.31 2.08
CA ALA A 364 8.84 7.80 2.92
C ALA A 364 7.98 8.92 3.54
N LEU A 365 8.56 10.08 3.84
CA LEU A 365 7.82 11.26 4.29
C LEU A 365 6.97 11.87 3.17
N SER A 366 7.45 11.87 1.92
CA SER A 366 6.62 12.24 0.77
C SER A 366 5.40 11.33 0.63
N MET A 367 5.56 10.01 0.86
CA MET A 367 4.43 9.08 0.95
C MET A 367 3.48 9.44 2.10
N ALA A 368 4.00 9.78 3.28
CA ALA A 368 3.17 10.19 4.44
C ALA A 368 2.33 11.43 4.12
N LYS A 369 2.87 12.38 3.33
CA LYS A 369 2.14 13.55 2.84
C LYS A 369 1.00 13.15 1.90
N VAL A 370 1.23 12.22 0.98
CA VAL A 370 0.18 11.68 0.09
C VAL A 370 -0.91 10.97 0.90
N LEU A 371 -0.52 10.06 1.81
CA LEU A 371 -1.42 9.39 2.76
C LEU A 371 -2.30 10.38 3.51
N HIS A 372 -1.69 11.44 4.05
CA HIS A 372 -2.44 12.47 4.77
C HIS A 372 -3.52 13.13 3.91
N HIS A 373 -3.18 13.56 2.71
CA HIS A 373 -4.16 14.21 1.83
C HIS A 373 -5.25 13.24 1.34
N ASP A 374 -4.88 12.01 1.03
CA ASP A 374 -5.85 10.99 0.64
C ASP A 374 -6.83 10.69 1.79
N LEU A 375 -6.33 10.46 3.01
CA LEU A 375 -7.16 10.12 4.17
C LEU A 375 -7.89 11.33 4.77
N VAL A 376 -7.28 12.52 4.78
CA VAL A 376 -7.85 13.69 5.47
C VAL A 376 -8.56 14.62 4.51
N THR A 377 -7.95 15.00 3.39
CA THR A 377 -8.54 15.95 2.44
C THR A 377 -9.60 15.29 1.57
N ALA A 378 -9.34 14.10 1.04
CA ALA A 378 -10.29 13.35 0.22
C ALA A 378 -11.18 12.39 1.03
N SER A 379 -10.96 12.24 2.33
CA SER A 379 -11.71 11.30 3.18
C SER A 379 -11.76 9.89 2.60
N MET A 380 -10.65 9.39 2.04
CA MET A 380 -10.57 8.05 1.49
C MET A 380 -10.65 7.01 2.58
N SER A 381 -11.39 5.94 2.32
CA SER A 381 -11.65 4.86 3.28
C SER A 381 -10.65 3.71 3.18
N SER A 382 -9.86 3.63 2.14
CA SER A 382 -8.82 2.61 1.94
C SER A 382 -7.61 3.19 1.22
N TRP A 383 -6.42 2.59 1.47
CA TRP A 383 -5.19 3.01 0.83
C TRP A 383 -4.27 1.81 0.56
N CYS A 384 -3.83 1.65 -0.70
CA CYS A 384 -2.98 0.54 -1.13
C CYS A 384 -1.70 1.02 -1.82
N TYR A 385 -0.59 0.35 -1.51
CA TYR A 385 0.72 0.64 -2.09
C TYR A 385 1.01 -0.20 -3.34
N TRP A 386 1.72 0.35 -4.30
CA TRP A 386 2.27 -0.32 -5.48
C TRP A 386 3.80 -0.28 -5.47
N THR A 387 4.52 -1.41 -5.32
CA THR A 387 4.11 -2.79 -5.04
C THR A 387 4.62 -3.23 -3.68
N ALA A 388 4.14 -4.35 -3.14
CA ALA A 388 4.62 -4.85 -1.86
C ALA A 388 6.12 -5.15 -1.87
N VAL A 389 6.62 -5.77 -2.94
CA VAL A 389 8.05 -6.10 -3.11
C VAL A 389 8.59 -5.67 -4.46
N SER A 390 9.81 -5.18 -4.48
CA SER A 390 10.56 -4.91 -5.72
C SER A 390 12.05 -4.87 -5.45
N THR A 391 12.86 -4.99 -6.52
CA THR A 391 14.30 -4.70 -6.49
C THR A 391 14.52 -3.19 -6.54
N GLU A 392 15.70 -2.75 -6.09
CA GLU A 392 16.15 -1.37 -6.24
C GLU A 392 16.98 -1.19 -7.52
N VAL A 393 16.27 -1.22 -8.66
CA VAL A 393 16.89 -1.07 -9.97
C VAL A 393 17.04 0.41 -10.31
N TYR A 394 18.13 0.80 -10.97
CA TYR A 394 18.42 2.15 -11.44
C TYR A 394 18.46 3.21 -10.33
N SER A 395 18.96 2.86 -9.14
CA SER A 395 19.04 3.77 -7.98
C SER A 395 17.71 4.39 -7.59
N GLN A 396 16.64 3.62 -7.70
CA GLN A 396 15.28 4.09 -7.41
C GLN A 396 14.95 4.16 -5.90
N LYS A 397 15.86 3.72 -5.04
CA LYS A 397 15.64 3.68 -3.58
C LYS A 397 14.31 2.98 -3.24
N ASN A 398 13.58 3.43 -2.23
CA ASN A 398 12.28 2.84 -1.82
C ASN A 398 11.05 3.46 -2.53
N ARG A 399 11.19 3.89 -3.79
CA ARG A 399 10.08 4.51 -4.54
C ARG A 399 8.95 3.51 -4.85
N PHE A 400 9.30 2.24 -5.12
CA PHE A 400 8.40 1.26 -5.72
C PHE A 400 8.22 -0.01 -4.87
N TYR A 401 8.65 -0.02 -3.62
CA TYR A 401 8.51 -1.19 -2.76
C TYR A 401 8.25 -0.80 -1.29
N LEU A 402 7.58 -1.69 -0.57
CA LEU A 402 7.57 -1.72 0.88
C LEU A 402 8.74 -2.59 1.39
N VAL A 403 8.95 -3.74 0.76
CA VAL A 403 10.07 -4.65 1.05
C VAL A 403 10.99 -4.70 -0.17
N ARG A 404 12.25 -4.33 0.03
CA ARG A 404 13.29 -4.52 -0.97
C ARG A 404 13.68 -5.98 -1.04
N VAL A 405 13.80 -6.50 -2.25
CA VAL A 405 14.35 -7.84 -2.52
C VAL A 405 15.61 -7.72 -3.36
N ILE A 406 16.61 -8.52 -3.03
CA ILE A 406 17.93 -8.56 -3.68
C ILE A 406 18.16 -10.00 -4.12
N PRO A 407 17.89 -10.36 -5.39
CA PRO A 407 18.12 -11.70 -5.91
C PRO A 407 19.59 -12.13 -5.84
N GLY A 408 19.86 -13.41 -6.00
CA GLY A 408 21.21 -13.91 -6.23
C GLY A 408 21.87 -13.17 -7.39
N GLY A 409 23.07 -12.61 -7.16
CA GLY A 409 23.76 -11.75 -8.15
C GLY A 409 23.48 -10.25 -8.01
N GLY A 410 22.71 -9.81 -7.01
CA GLY A 410 22.43 -8.40 -6.70
C GLY A 410 21.15 -7.87 -7.32
N ASP A 411 20.91 -6.55 -7.27
CA ASP A 411 19.67 -5.91 -7.74
C ASP A 411 19.32 -6.21 -9.21
N TYR A 412 20.30 -6.53 -10.03
CA TYR A 412 20.14 -6.93 -11.44
C TYR A 412 20.21 -8.45 -11.65
N GLY A 413 20.21 -9.23 -10.56
CA GLY A 413 20.23 -10.68 -10.61
C GLY A 413 18.92 -11.28 -11.11
N ASP A 414 18.91 -12.60 -11.32
CA ASP A 414 17.70 -13.32 -11.72
C ASP A 414 16.75 -13.43 -10.50
N ILE A 415 15.57 -12.86 -10.61
CA ILE A 415 14.55 -12.91 -9.54
C ILE A 415 14.12 -14.33 -9.17
N ASN A 416 14.40 -15.32 -10.02
CA ASN A 416 14.16 -16.73 -9.70
C ASN A 416 15.26 -17.35 -8.81
N GLU A 417 16.37 -16.67 -8.61
CA GLU A 417 17.43 -17.12 -7.70
C GLU A 417 17.19 -16.55 -6.30
N ASP A 418 17.24 -17.44 -5.30
CA ASP A 418 17.11 -17.07 -3.88
C ASP A 418 18.13 -15.99 -3.51
N GLY A 419 17.75 -15.08 -2.63
CA GLY A 419 18.56 -13.92 -2.31
C GLY A 419 18.38 -13.44 -0.87
N SER A 420 18.15 -12.15 -0.70
CA SER A 420 17.88 -11.53 0.58
C SER A 420 16.80 -10.46 0.44
N PHE A 421 16.26 -10.01 1.58
CA PHE A 421 15.26 -8.94 1.62
C PHE A 421 15.54 -7.98 2.77
N SER A 422 14.98 -6.78 2.69
CA SER A 422 15.00 -5.80 3.78
C SER A 422 13.74 -4.92 3.75
N ALA A 423 13.32 -4.48 4.93
CA ALA A 423 12.23 -3.53 5.05
C ALA A 423 12.64 -2.14 4.51
N GLY A 424 11.76 -1.50 3.73
CA GLY A 424 11.92 -0.10 3.34
C GLY A 424 11.37 0.85 4.42
N LYS A 425 11.84 2.11 4.47
CA LYS A 425 11.22 3.14 5.33
C LYS A 425 9.75 3.37 4.97
N THR A 426 9.36 3.16 3.71
CA THR A 426 7.97 3.16 3.24
C THR A 426 7.12 2.09 3.89
N LEU A 427 7.68 0.89 4.17
CA LEU A 427 6.98 -0.15 4.93
C LEU A 427 6.60 0.38 6.32
N TRP A 428 7.57 0.89 7.04
CA TRP A 428 7.35 1.33 8.42
C TRP A 428 6.48 2.58 8.52
N VAL A 429 6.58 3.51 7.55
CA VAL A 429 5.65 4.65 7.48
C VAL A 429 4.22 4.19 7.23
N LEU A 430 3.98 3.23 6.32
CA LEU A 430 2.66 2.65 6.16
C LEU A 430 2.21 1.91 7.42
N GLY A 431 3.14 1.24 8.10
CA GLY A 431 2.93 0.54 9.36
C GLY A 431 2.43 1.43 10.50
N ASN A 432 2.83 2.72 10.51
CA ASN A 432 2.28 3.70 11.47
C ASN A 432 0.76 3.83 11.38
N TYR A 433 0.17 3.49 10.24
CA TYR A 433 -1.27 3.45 10.03
C TYR A 433 -1.80 2.01 10.10
N SER A 434 -1.33 1.12 9.24
CA SER A 434 -1.94 -0.18 8.97
C SER A 434 -1.96 -1.13 10.18
N LEU A 435 -0.93 -1.08 11.03
CA LEU A 435 -0.83 -1.95 12.21
C LEU A 435 -1.87 -1.58 13.28
N PHE A 436 -2.18 -0.29 13.41
CA PHE A 436 -2.97 0.25 14.52
C PHE A 436 -4.37 0.66 14.11
N VAL A 437 -4.56 1.19 12.90
CA VAL A 437 -5.86 1.61 12.36
C VAL A 437 -6.44 0.45 11.55
N ARG A 438 -7.39 -0.26 12.15
CA ARG A 438 -7.97 -1.47 11.59
C ARG A 438 -9.28 -1.20 10.84
N PRO A 439 -9.76 -2.14 9.99
CA PRO A 439 -11.08 -2.05 9.41
C PRO A 439 -12.16 -1.74 10.46
N GLY A 440 -13.03 -0.77 10.15
CA GLY A 440 -14.06 -0.29 11.06
C GLY A 440 -13.67 0.91 11.92
N TYR A 441 -12.38 1.26 12.04
CA TYR A 441 -11.97 2.49 12.73
C TYR A 441 -12.53 3.72 12.03
N GLN A 442 -12.95 4.71 12.80
CA GLN A 442 -13.51 5.94 12.26
C GLN A 442 -12.54 7.10 12.45
N ARG A 443 -12.25 7.85 11.39
CA ARG A 443 -11.44 9.06 11.50
C ARG A 443 -12.17 10.12 12.31
N VAL A 444 -11.43 10.80 13.18
CA VAL A 444 -11.95 11.85 14.08
C VAL A 444 -11.21 13.17 13.88
N GLY A 445 -11.73 14.24 14.48
CA GLY A 445 -11.20 15.59 14.36
C GLY A 445 -9.80 15.74 14.97
N VAL A 446 -8.90 16.41 14.26
CA VAL A 446 -7.59 16.83 14.75
C VAL A 446 -7.43 18.31 14.44
N ASN A 447 -7.26 19.12 15.49
CA ASN A 447 -7.04 20.56 15.35
C ASN A 447 -5.55 20.89 15.55
N LEU A 448 -4.85 20.95 14.44
CA LEU A 448 -3.47 21.42 14.33
C LEU A 448 -3.47 22.93 13.96
N PRO A 449 -2.39 23.67 14.22
CA PRO A 449 -2.25 25.03 13.72
C PRO A 449 -2.54 25.08 12.21
N LYS A 450 -3.42 25.98 11.78
CA LYS A 450 -3.85 26.07 10.38
C LYS A 450 -2.66 26.20 9.43
N ASN A 451 -2.70 25.44 8.33
CA ASN A 451 -1.71 25.40 7.25
C ASN A 451 -0.31 24.92 7.64
N SER A 452 -0.20 24.04 8.62
CA SER A 452 1.08 23.42 8.88
C SER A 452 1.39 22.37 7.81
N LYS A 453 2.26 22.75 6.84
CA LYS A 453 2.89 21.80 5.92
C LYS A 453 4.08 21.09 6.58
N GLU A 454 4.50 21.56 7.74
CA GLU A 454 5.66 21.08 8.47
C GLU A 454 5.31 19.94 9.43
N VAL A 455 4.18 20.07 10.14
CA VAL A 455 3.65 19.02 11.03
C VAL A 455 2.16 18.87 10.76
N PHE A 456 1.74 17.67 10.44
CA PHE A 456 0.36 17.33 10.20
C PHE A 456 0.01 15.97 10.82
N GLY A 457 -1.27 15.64 10.91
CA GLY A 457 -1.67 14.37 11.51
C GLY A 457 -3.14 14.05 11.30
N SER A 458 -3.51 12.86 11.73
CA SER A 458 -4.87 12.32 11.69
C SER A 458 -5.12 11.42 12.88
N ALA A 459 -6.38 11.25 13.27
CA ALA A 459 -6.76 10.43 14.40
C ALA A 459 -7.94 9.51 14.07
N TYR A 460 -7.97 8.34 14.72
CA TYR A 460 -8.91 7.27 14.42
C TYR A 460 -9.37 6.59 15.71
N ILE A 461 -10.67 6.46 15.91
CA ILE A 461 -11.25 5.78 17.07
C ILE A 461 -11.76 4.38 16.67
N SER A 462 -11.53 3.39 17.54
CA SER A 462 -12.06 2.03 17.36
C SER A 462 -13.58 2.02 17.38
N PRO A 463 -14.23 1.00 16.75
CA PRO A 463 -15.68 0.83 16.85
C PRO A 463 -16.19 0.71 18.29
N GLU A 464 -15.43 0.05 19.14
CA GLU A 464 -15.70 -0.16 20.57
C GLU A 464 -15.40 1.08 21.43
N LYS A 465 -14.77 2.10 20.83
CA LYS A 465 -14.30 3.33 21.50
C LYS A 465 -13.33 3.11 22.66
N ASP A 466 -12.67 1.97 22.67
CA ASP A 466 -11.66 1.58 23.67
C ASP A 466 -10.23 1.93 23.25
N ARG A 467 -10.02 2.32 21.98
CA ARG A 467 -8.73 2.73 21.43
C ARG A 467 -8.86 3.98 20.57
N LEU A 468 -7.93 4.91 20.77
CA LEU A 468 -7.75 6.07 19.89
C LEU A 468 -6.32 6.04 19.35
N VAL A 469 -6.17 6.07 18.04
CA VAL A 469 -4.88 6.09 17.34
C VAL A 469 -4.68 7.47 16.74
N VAL A 470 -3.55 8.11 17.04
CA VAL A 470 -3.19 9.41 16.47
C VAL A 470 -1.85 9.28 15.76
N VAL A 471 -1.80 9.64 14.49
CA VAL A 471 -0.59 9.60 13.68
C VAL A 471 -0.18 11.02 13.33
N TYR A 472 1.04 11.42 13.72
CA TYR A 472 1.64 12.68 13.36
C TYR A 472 2.83 12.48 12.42
N THR A 473 2.99 13.37 11.47
CA THR A 473 4.16 13.46 10.58
C THR A 473 4.87 14.78 10.84
N ASN A 474 6.17 14.71 11.11
CA ASN A 474 7.07 15.84 11.23
C ASN A 474 8.02 15.87 10.01
N MET A 475 7.79 16.82 9.10
CA MET A 475 8.61 16.99 7.89
C MET A 475 9.90 17.78 8.15
N THR A 476 10.07 18.35 9.33
CA THR A 476 11.15 19.29 9.65
C THR A 476 12.42 18.58 10.15
N GLU A 477 13.55 19.30 10.10
CA GLU A 477 14.81 18.93 10.72
C GLU A 477 14.85 19.19 12.24
N LYS A 478 13.69 19.42 12.88
CA LYS A 478 13.57 19.81 14.28
C LYS A 478 12.87 18.75 15.11
N ASN A 479 13.27 18.62 16.35
CA ASN A 479 12.55 17.83 17.34
C ASN A 479 11.41 18.67 17.94
N ILE A 480 10.19 18.18 17.83
CA ILE A 480 8.99 18.89 18.20
C ILE A 480 8.28 18.15 19.32
N GLN A 481 8.00 18.85 20.44
CA GLN A 481 7.17 18.31 21.51
C GLN A 481 5.69 18.51 21.15
N ILE A 482 4.90 17.42 21.12
CA ILE A 482 3.45 17.48 20.98
C ILE A 482 2.80 17.40 22.38
N GLU A 483 1.92 18.37 22.65
CA GLU A 483 1.01 18.34 23.79
C GLU A 483 -0.41 18.09 23.28
N THR A 484 -0.88 16.84 23.37
CA THR A 484 -2.19 16.44 22.88
C THR A 484 -3.24 16.53 23.96
N SER A 485 -4.31 17.32 23.74
CA SER A 485 -5.54 17.29 24.52
C SER A 485 -6.60 16.46 23.82
N LEU A 486 -7.30 15.60 24.56
CA LEU A 486 -8.35 14.76 24.03
C LEU A 486 -9.73 15.30 24.45
N GLU A 487 -10.62 15.47 23.48
CA GLU A 487 -12.00 15.87 23.66
C GLU A 487 -12.96 14.81 23.11
N GLY A 488 -14.18 14.75 23.66
CA GLY A 488 -15.22 13.85 23.16
C GLY A 488 -14.96 12.37 23.40
N ILE A 489 -13.99 12.00 24.24
CA ILE A 489 -13.79 10.61 24.68
C ILE A 489 -14.72 10.29 25.85
N GLU A 490 -15.26 9.07 25.86
CA GLU A 490 -16.04 8.53 26.96
C GLU A 490 -15.07 7.78 27.91
N GLY A 491 -14.84 8.32 29.11
CA GLY A 491 -13.95 7.70 30.09
C GLY A 491 -12.56 8.35 30.21
N ALA A 492 -11.61 7.62 30.76
CA ALA A 492 -10.25 8.10 31.02
C ALA A 492 -9.24 7.37 30.16
N VAL A 493 -8.12 8.03 29.86
CA VAL A 493 -6.94 7.38 29.26
C VAL A 493 -6.33 6.43 30.31
N ASP A 494 -6.20 5.16 29.96
CA ASP A 494 -5.54 4.14 30.77
C ASP A 494 -4.03 4.10 30.53
N SER A 495 -3.65 4.09 29.25
CA SER A 495 -2.26 4.08 28.83
C SER A 495 -2.10 4.75 27.47
N VAL A 496 -0.86 5.19 27.19
CA VAL A 496 -0.44 5.70 25.90
C VAL A 496 0.82 4.95 25.49
N GLU A 497 0.87 4.48 24.27
CA GLU A 497 2.06 3.95 23.64
C GLU A 497 2.42 4.82 22.45
N GLN A 498 3.69 5.17 22.30
CA GLN A 498 4.20 5.92 21.14
C GLN A 498 5.21 5.07 20.38
N LEU A 499 5.00 4.94 19.06
CA LEU A 499 5.95 4.29 18.15
C LEU A 499 6.39 5.30 17.10
N VAL A 500 7.66 5.19 16.67
CA VAL A 500 8.30 6.15 15.77
C VAL A 500 8.92 5.45 14.58
N THR A 501 8.74 6.04 13.41
CA THR A 501 9.53 5.78 12.20
C THR A 501 10.30 7.04 11.85
N SER A 502 11.64 6.93 11.74
CA SER A 502 12.52 8.01 11.32
C SER A 502 13.77 7.43 10.64
N GLU A 503 14.79 8.21 10.41
CA GLU A 503 16.08 7.66 9.91
C GLU A 503 16.62 6.56 10.83
N SER A 504 16.46 6.73 12.16
CA SER A 504 17.03 5.84 13.20
C SER A 504 16.04 4.83 13.78
N TYR A 505 14.76 4.97 13.54
CA TYR A 505 13.70 4.12 14.10
C TYR A 505 12.86 3.48 12.99
N ASP A 506 12.48 2.23 13.17
CA ASP A 506 11.69 1.42 12.25
C ASP A 506 10.37 0.98 12.90
N LEU A 507 9.49 1.96 13.19
CA LEU A 507 8.22 1.74 13.91
C LEU A 507 8.47 1.19 15.33
N GLU A 508 9.47 1.74 16.00
CA GLU A 508 9.89 1.27 17.30
C GLU A 508 9.19 2.06 18.43
N PRO A 509 8.88 1.40 19.57
CA PRO A 509 8.40 2.09 20.75
C PRO A 509 9.45 3.09 21.26
N ILE A 510 8.98 4.30 21.59
CA ILE A 510 9.84 5.31 22.20
C ILE A 510 9.79 5.19 23.72
N GLU A 511 10.91 5.44 24.41
CA GLU A 511 10.95 5.36 25.87
C GLU A 511 10.14 6.49 26.54
N HIS A 512 9.58 6.21 27.71
CA HIS A 512 8.66 7.11 28.45
C HIS A 512 9.15 8.55 28.65
N TYR A 513 10.45 8.76 28.83
CA TYR A 513 11.01 10.11 29.02
C TYR A 513 11.02 10.95 27.73
N ARG A 514 10.66 10.35 26.59
CA ARG A 514 10.51 11.01 25.28
C ARG A 514 9.04 11.08 24.84
N GLU A 515 8.11 10.79 25.72
CA GLU A 515 6.69 10.79 25.38
C GLU A 515 6.25 12.17 24.83
N GLY A 516 5.56 12.14 23.72
CA GLY A 516 5.14 13.34 23.00
C GLY A 516 6.23 13.95 22.11
N LEU A 517 7.44 13.40 22.06
CA LEU A 517 8.48 13.88 21.15
C LEU A 517 8.22 13.36 19.74
N LEU A 518 8.13 14.28 18.77
CA LEU A 518 8.23 13.98 17.35
C LEU A 518 9.66 14.26 16.89
N PRO A 519 10.51 13.25 16.68
CA PRO A 519 11.86 13.46 16.17
C PRO A 519 11.85 14.19 14.83
N ALA A 520 12.97 14.82 14.48
CA ALA A 520 13.17 15.37 13.15
C ALA A 520 12.88 14.32 12.08
N LYS A 521 12.21 14.71 10.99
CA LYS A 521 11.89 13.82 9.86
C LYS A 521 11.32 12.48 10.32
N SER A 522 10.14 12.48 10.95
CA SER A 522 9.54 11.27 11.51
C SER A 522 8.04 11.15 11.27
N VAL A 523 7.55 9.92 11.35
CA VAL A 523 6.14 9.61 11.55
C VAL A 523 6.00 8.95 12.92
N SER A 524 5.11 9.46 13.76
CA SER A 524 4.89 8.98 15.13
C SER A 524 3.43 8.61 15.33
N THR A 525 3.21 7.39 15.83
CA THR A 525 1.87 6.88 16.16
C THR A 525 1.70 6.81 17.66
N PHE A 526 0.63 7.41 18.16
CA PHE A 526 0.20 7.35 19.55
C PHE A 526 -1.03 6.47 19.65
N VAL A 527 -0.96 5.43 20.46
CA VAL A 527 -2.06 4.50 20.71
C VAL A 527 -2.55 4.72 22.14
N TYR A 528 -3.70 5.35 22.28
CA TYR A 528 -4.37 5.55 23.56
C TYR A 528 -5.30 4.38 23.83
N SER A 529 -5.14 3.72 24.98
CA SER A 529 -6.13 2.79 25.53
C SER A 529 -7.10 3.57 26.42
N LEU A 530 -8.40 3.40 26.19
CA LEU A 530 -9.48 4.11 26.88
C LEU A 530 -10.26 3.15 27.77
N LYS A 531 -10.72 3.65 28.96
CA LYS A 531 -11.55 2.89 29.93
C LYS A 531 -12.97 3.34 29.92
#